data_546a3c63035380a5b9f6b97607ed74b8
#
_entry.id   546a3c63035380a5b9f6b97607ed74b8
#
_cell.length_a   1.000
_cell.length_b   1.000
_cell.length_c   1.000
_cell.angle_alpha   90.00
_cell.angle_beta   90.00
_cell.angle_gamma   90.00
#
_symmetry.space_group_name_H-M   'P 1'
#
loop_
_entity.id
_entity.type
_entity.pdbx_description
1 polymer ?
#
loop_
_entity_poly.entity_id
_entity_poly.type
_entity_poly.pdbx_seq_one_letter_code
_entity_poly.pdbx_strand_id
1 'polypeptide(L)'
;TIAEASPGAPTGSPSEDRPEAPDGEQAPSASANEAVPSPGTARSAGTAGEPEQAATEEAPVKRRSALALAALASIAVRGLDPARLALPQLDSAHLRVVGVIDTQGRHWEVHEALDDLTGAELVAEAEVLRRIGRIVDNGRLSFDVPRPAGFLRRDGACIQVRSHTAGRPINLTSLHPGPGLSAGLGKALGELHELPTTVVSEAGMPVRDANEVRGSWLALLDEAASTGKVPSSVLSRWEQALEEAALWRFRPVVVHGDMAAENVLTAGGSVVAMSGFGQAHVGDPAEDLAWIYSSAPLDCLDSIESAYDLARSEGVDRHLRDRAELVSEMSLARWLLHGVHSEDESVTRDAVAMLKDLAEQVGDAPIVDHHEPRLASVPTGREAAEEMEAVTSEVPAPLRAVPSPEE
;
A
#
# COMPACT_ATOMS: atom_id res chain seq x y z
N THR A 1 2.71 -34.90 58.71
CA THR A 1 3.31 -34.46 59.98
C THR A 1 3.47 -32.97 59.89
N ILE A 2 2.54 -32.26 60.57
CA ILE A 2 2.70 -31.19 61.56
C ILE A 2 3.35 -29.91 60.99
N ALA A 3 2.71 -28.79 60.96
CA ALA A 3 1.90 -27.88 61.77
C ALA A 3 2.45 -26.47 61.51
N GLU A 4 1.56 -25.54 61.17
CA GLU A 4 1.13 -24.36 61.92
C GLU A 4 2.23 -23.31 62.26
N ALA A 5 2.05 -22.06 61.80
CA ALA A 5 1.51 -20.95 62.60
C ALA A 5 1.64 -19.60 61.85
N SER A 6 0.54 -18.91 61.68
CA SER A 6 0.46 -17.42 61.72
C SER A 6 0.56 -16.98 63.17
N PRO A 7 0.89 -15.69 63.53
CA PRO A 7 0.10 -14.49 63.24
C PRO A 7 0.89 -13.18 63.20
N GLY A 8 0.22 -12.06 62.87
CA GLY A 8 0.52 -10.72 63.42
C GLY A 8 0.49 -9.55 62.47
N ALA A 9 -0.67 -8.91 62.34
CA ALA A 9 -0.73 -7.49 61.99
C ALA A 9 -0.37 -6.63 63.22
N PRO A 10 0.10 -5.38 63.05
CA PRO A 10 -0.71 -4.29 63.54
C PRO A 10 -0.81 -3.05 62.59
N THR A 11 -1.99 -2.54 62.61
CA THR A 11 -2.50 -1.17 62.49
C THR A 11 -1.52 -0.01 62.67
N GLY A 12 -1.69 1.03 61.80
CA GLY A 12 -1.12 2.36 62.03
C GLY A 12 -1.26 3.27 60.82
N SER A 13 -2.40 3.95 60.67
CA SER A 13 -2.42 5.26 60.01
C SER A 13 -1.99 6.31 61.01
N PRO A 14 -1.29 7.41 60.57
CA PRO A 14 -2.02 8.65 60.34
C PRO A 14 -1.55 9.53 59.18
N SER A 15 -2.53 10.29 58.68
CA SER A 15 -2.61 11.69 58.27
C SER A 15 -1.54 12.36 57.42
N GLU A 16 -2.05 12.92 56.30
CA GLU A 16 -1.91 14.28 55.83
C GLU A 16 -0.49 14.84 55.59
N ASP A 17 -0.16 14.94 54.31
CA ASP A 17 0.26 16.24 53.75
C ASP A 17 0.15 16.20 52.22
N ARG A 18 -0.67 17.11 51.68
CA ARG A 18 -0.87 17.37 50.28
C ARG A 18 -0.21 18.71 49.98
N PRO A 19 0.79 18.80 49.10
CA PRO A 19 1.07 20.06 48.45
C PRO A 19 0.34 20.18 47.11
N GLU A 20 -0.23 21.35 46.93
CA GLU A 20 -0.94 21.89 45.77
C GLU A 20 -0.12 21.76 44.50
N ALA A 21 -0.84 21.44 43.42
CA ALA A 21 -0.37 21.52 42.05
C ALA A 21 -0.25 23.00 41.63
N PRO A 22 0.76 23.37 40.84
CA PRO A 22 0.71 24.61 40.08
C PRO A 22 -0.02 24.39 38.76
N ASP A 23 -0.84 25.37 38.41
CA ASP A 23 -1.64 25.53 37.20
C ASP A 23 -0.82 25.44 35.91
N GLY A 24 -1.41 24.79 34.93
CA GLY A 24 -1.52 25.29 33.58
C GLY A 24 -0.28 25.27 32.71
N GLU A 25 0.00 24.10 32.09
CA GLU A 25 0.61 24.10 30.78
C GLU A 25 -0.12 23.08 29.90
N GLN A 26 -0.94 23.61 28.97
CA GLN A 26 -1.62 22.84 27.95
C GLN A 26 -0.56 22.20 27.05
N ALA A 27 -0.44 20.90 27.10
CA ALA A 27 0.25 20.13 26.07
C ALA A 27 -0.44 20.40 24.73
N PRO A 28 0.32 20.59 23.63
CA PRO A 28 -0.29 20.71 22.31
C PRO A 28 -0.95 19.37 21.98
N SER A 29 -2.24 19.46 21.64
CA SER A 29 -3.01 18.35 21.10
C SER A 29 -2.24 17.75 19.90
N ALA A 30 -1.91 16.49 20.02
CA ALA A 30 -1.45 15.73 18.88
C ALA A 30 -2.51 15.86 17.76
N SER A 31 -2.15 16.58 16.72
CA SER A 31 -2.85 16.64 15.46
C SER A 31 -3.01 15.19 15.00
N ALA A 32 -4.23 14.73 14.92
CA ALA A 32 -4.57 13.49 14.24
C ALA A 32 -4.01 13.61 12.82
N ASN A 33 -3.09 12.72 12.49
CA ASN A 33 -2.61 12.52 11.13
C ASN A 33 -3.82 11.92 10.38
N GLU A 34 -4.65 12.78 9.78
CA GLU A 34 -5.65 12.35 8.81
C GLU A 34 -4.85 11.76 7.65
N ALA A 35 -4.92 10.44 7.53
CA ALA A 35 -4.43 9.74 6.37
C ALA A 35 -5.07 10.37 5.13
N VAL A 36 -4.24 10.85 4.21
CA VAL A 36 -4.68 11.32 2.89
C VAL A 36 -5.41 10.15 2.25
N PRO A 37 -6.72 10.26 1.96
CA PRO A 37 -7.43 9.18 1.30
C PRO A 37 -6.81 8.96 -0.07
N SER A 38 -6.39 7.75 -0.36
CA SER A 38 -5.95 7.36 -1.71
C SER A 38 -7.04 7.74 -2.70
N PRO A 39 -6.77 8.61 -3.69
CA PRO A 39 -7.81 9.07 -4.60
C PRO A 39 -8.20 7.91 -5.51
N GLY A 40 -9.39 7.36 -5.27
CA GLY A 40 -10.04 6.47 -6.21
C GLY A 40 -10.04 7.10 -7.60
N THR A 41 -9.64 6.32 -8.59
CA THR A 41 -9.47 6.74 -9.99
C THR A 41 -10.62 7.61 -10.48
N ALA A 42 -10.32 8.90 -10.75
CA ALA A 42 -11.20 9.76 -11.51
C ALA A 42 -11.34 9.18 -12.94
N ARG A 43 -12.57 8.93 -13.36
CA ARG A 43 -12.88 8.32 -14.65
C ARG A 43 -12.66 9.32 -15.77
N SER A 44 -11.91 8.92 -16.81
CA SER A 44 -11.93 9.60 -18.08
C SER A 44 -13.28 9.40 -18.74
N ALA A 45 -14.03 10.48 -18.94
CA ALA A 45 -15.22 10.49 -19.78
C ALA A 45 -14.77 10.42 -21.24
N GLY A 46 -14.93 9.25 -21.85
CA GLY A 46 -14.84 9.08 -23.30
C GLY A 46 -16.06 9.71 -23.97
N THR A 47 -15.84 10.75 -24.75
CA THR A 47 -16.86 11.31 -25.66
C THR A 47 -17.12 10.38 -26.83
N ALA A 48 -18.27 9.71 -26.83
CA ALA A 48 -18.89 9.18 -28.05
C ALA A 48 -20.39 9.49 -27.99
N GLY A 49 -20.87 10.08 -29.07
CA GLY A 49 -22.17 10.73 -29.22
C GLY A 49 -23.39 9.84 -28.99
N GLU A 50 -24.45 10.54 -28.70
CA GLU A 50 -25.81 10.22 -28.30
C GLU A 50 -26.49 9.01 -28.97
N PRO A 51 -27.43 8.34 -28.25
CA PRO A 51 -28.78 8.91 -28.17
C PRO A 51 -29.31 9.04 -26.73
N GLU A 52 -30.01 10.13 -26.52
CA GLU A 52 -30.84 10.47 -25.38
C GLU A 52 -31.79 9.30 -25.01
N GLN A 53 -31.32 8.45 -24.09
CA GLN A 53 -32.21 7.54 -23.37
C GLN A 53 -32.47 8.18 -22.00
N ALA A 54 -33.77 8.42 -21.75
CA ALA A 54 -34.28 8.90 -20.49
C ALA A 54 -33.61 8.20 -19.30
N ALA A 55 -32.81 8.94 -18.56
CA ALA A 55 -32.26 8.49 -17.29
C ALA A 55 -33.43 8.17 -16.38
N THR A 56 -33.70 6.92 -16.17
CA THR A 56 -34.56 6.48 -15.07
C THR A 56 -33.80 6.85 -13.81
N GLU A 57 -34.27 7.86 -13.11
CA GLU A 57 -33.76 8.29 -11.81
C GLU A 57 -33.96 7.10 -10.84
N GLU A 58 -32.93 6.27 -10.70
CA GLU A 58 -32.93 5.15 -9.76
C GLU A 58 -33.06 5.71 -8.34
N ALA A 59 -34.10 5.29 -7.64
CA ALA A 59 -34.32 5.70 -6.26
C ALA A 59 -33.10 5.30 -5.42
N PRO A 60 -32.58 6.21 -4.56
CA PRO A 60 -31.37 5.95 -3.79
C PRO A 60 -31.53 4.67 -2.95
N VAL A 61 -30.55 3.79 -3.04
CA VAL A 61 -30.54 2.52 -2.28
C VAL A 61 -30.68 2.84 -0.79
N LYS A 62 -31.73 2.31 -0.18
CA LYS A 62 -32.02 2.56 1.23
C LYS A 62 -30.92 1.96 2.12
N ARG A 63 -30.14 2.81 2.77
CA ARG A 63 -29.09 2.39 3.72
C ARG A 63 -29.65 1.51 4.82
N ARG A 64 -29.06 0.33 5.01
CA ARG A 64 -29.49 -0.63 6.03
C ARG A 64 -28.76 -0.37 7.34
N SER A 65 -29.39 -0.68 8.47
CA SER A 65 -28.70 -0.61 9.76
C SER A 65 -27.64 -1.71 9.88
N ALA A 66 -26.63 -1.52 10.75
CA ALA A 66 -25.61 -2.53 11.01
C ALA A 66 -26.19 -3.88 11.43
N LEU A 67 -27.26 -3.85 12.23
CA LEU A 67 -27.98 -5.08 12.64
C LEU A 67 -28.68 -5.76 11.45
N ALA A 68 -29.24 -4.96 10.53
CA ALA A 68 -29.84 -5.53 9.32
C ALA A 68 -28.80 -6.19 8.41
N LEU A 69 -27.59 -5.59 8.27
CA LEU A 69 -26.49 -6.17 7.53
C LEU A 69 -25.98 -7.47 8.20
N ALA A 70 -25.85 -7.49 9.52
CA ALA A 70 -25.50 -8.70 10.25
C ALA A 70 -26.54 -9.82 10.03
N ALA A 71 -27.84 -9.50 10.03
CA ALA A 71 -28.88 -10.47 9.73
C ALA A 71 -28.82 -10.96 8.28
N LEU A 72 -28.49 -10.11 7.31
CA LEU A 72 -28.32 -10.50 5.90
C LEU A 72 -27.09 -11.37 5.69
N ALA A 73 -26.04 -11.20 6.49
CA ALA A 73 -24.86 -12.05 6.44
C ALA A 73 -25.19 -13.54 6.72
N SER A 74 -26.14 -13.83 7.61
CA SER A 74 -26.59 -15.20 7.88
C SER A 74 -27.33 -15.84 6.70
N ILE A 75 -27.90 -15.02 5.81
CA ILE A 75 -28.54 -15.49 4.58
C ILE A 75 -27.47 -15.73 3.50
N ALA A 76 -26.48 -14.84 3.41
CA ALA A 76 -25.41 -14.91 2.41
C ALA A 76 -24.44 -16.07 2.69
N VAL A 77 -24.18 -16.39 3.96
CA VAL A 77 -23.20 -17.41 4.37
C VAL A 77 -23.85 -18.47 5.24
N ARG A 78 -23.91 -19.69 4.71
CA ARG A 78 -24.49 -20.82 5.46
C ARG A 78 -23.71 -21.12 6.74
N GLY A 79 -24.38 -21.10 7.87
CA GLY A 79 -23.78 -21.38 9.19
C GLY A 79 -23.09 -20.20 9.84
N LEU A 80 -23.28 -18.99 9.32
CA LEU A 80 -22.97 -17.75 9.99
C LEU A 80 -24.18 -17.36 10.84
N ASP A 81 -24.00 -17.31 12.18
CA ASP A 81 -25.01 -16.90 13.15
C ASP A 81 -24.48 -15.69 13.92
N PRO A 82 -24.89 -14.45 13.59
CA PRO A 82 -24.35 -13.23 14.16
C PRO A 82 -24.63 -13.14 15.67
N ALA A 83 -23.58 -12.99 16.47
CA ALA A 83 -23.69 -12.83 17.92
C ALA A 83 -23.51 -11.35 18.34
N ARG A 84 -22.60 -10.61 17.70
CA ARG A 84 -22.33 -9.20 18.01
C ARG A 84 -21.71 -8.46 16.84
N LEU A 85 -21.90 -7.14 16.83
CA LEU A 85 -21.18 -6.25 15.91
C LEU A 85 -19.74 -6.03 16.39
N ALA A 86 -18.85 -5.78 15.45
CA ALA A 86 -17.43 -5.52 15.68
C ALA A 86 -16.89 -4.45 14.70
N LEU A 87 -15.61 -4.14 14.79
CA LEU A 87 -14.90 -3.39 13.76
C LEU A 87 -14.50 -4.37 12.62
N PRO A 88 -14.24 -3.87 11.39
CA PRO A 88 -14.38 -2.46 11.01
C PRO A 88 -15.84 -2.00 10.91
N GLN A 89 -16.04 -0.68 11.00
CA GLN A 89 -17.31 -0.01 10.66
C GLN A 89 -16.96 1.20 9.80
N LEU A 90 -17.34 1.14 8.54
CA LEU A 90 -17.15 2.21 7.56
C LEU A 90 -18.52 2.58 6.97
N ASP A 91 -18.77 3.84 6.80
CA ASP A 91 -19.98 4.38 6.15
C ASP A 91 -19.57 5.52 5.21
N SER A 92 -19.45 5.21 3.92
CA SER A 92 -19.12 6.17 2.88
C SER A 92 -20.32 6.43 1.96
N ALA A 93 -20.14 7.25 0.92
CA ALA A 93 -21.18 7.52 -0.07
C ALA A 93 -21.56 6.25 -0.87
N HIS A 94 -20.60 5.38 -1.14
CA HIS A 94 -20.72 4.24 -2.06
C HIS A 94 -20.67 2.88 -1.39
N LEU A 95 -20.01 2.78 -0.25
CA LEU A 95 -19.75 1.52 0.44
C LEU A 95 -20.02 1.64 1.93
N ARG A 96 -20.67 0.63 2.48
CA ARG A 96 -20.79 0.44 3.92
C ARG A 96 -20.16 -0.88 4.33
N VAL A 97 -19.38 -0.88 5.40
CA VAL A 97 -18.74 -2.07 5.97
C VAL A 97 -19.14 -2.23 7.43
N VAL A 98 -19.48 -3.45 7.82
CA VAL A 98 -19.82 -3.79 9.20
C VAL A 98 -19.11 -5.08 9.60
N GLY A 99 -18.29 -5.02 10.64
CA GLY A 99 -17.71 -6.20 11.28
C GLY A 99 -18.76 -6.96 12.10
N VAL A 100 -18.73 -8.27 11.98
CA VAL A 100 -19.66 -9.18 12.69
C VAL A 100 -18.86 -10.33 13.30
N ILE A 101 -19.08 -10.62 14.58
CA ILE A 101 -18.58 -11.83 15.21
C ILE A 101 -19.77 -12.79 15.38
N ASP A 102 -19.60 -14.02 14.91
CA ASP A 102 -20.62 -15.05 15.00
C ASP A 102 -20.57 -15.83 16.33
N THR A 103 -21.54 -16.72 16.54
CA THR A 103 -21.63 -17.55 17.76
C THR A 103 -20.47 -18.54 17.91
N GLN A 104 -19.70 -18.79 16.83
CA GLN A 104 -18.48 -19.61 16.85
C GLN A 104 -17.22 -18.79 17.10
N GLY A 105 -17.34 -17.47 17.29
CA GLY A 105 -16.23 -16.56 17.50
C GLY A 105 -15.48 -16.18 16.23
N ARG A 106 -15.97 -16.57 15.03
CA ARG A 106 -15.38 -16.17 13.76
C ARG A 106 -15.72 -14.71 13.48
N HIS A 107 -14.76 -13.98 12.94
CA HIS A 107 -14.92 -12.57 12.58
C HIS A 107 -15.14 -12.42 11.07
N TRP A 108 -16.17 -11.68 10.70
CA TRP A 108 -16.64 -11.46 9.35
C TRP A 108 -16.75 -9.98 9.05
N GLU A 109 -16.58 -9.61 7.79
CA GLU A 109 -16.89 -8.30 7.26
C GLU A 109 -18.05 -8.40 6.29
N VAL A 110 -19.03 -7.53 6.46
CA VAL A 110 -20.21 -7.41 5.61
C VAL A 110 -20.13 -6.11 4.87
N HIS A 111 -19.94 -6.18 3.57
CA HIS A 111 -19.82 -5.05 2.67
C HIS A 111 -21.13 -4.85 1.93
N GLU A 112 -21.70 -3.65 2.00
CA GLU A 112 -22.90 -3.24 1.26
C GLU A 112 -22.52 -2.18 0.25
N ALA A 113 -22.62 -2.50 -1.04
CA ALA A 113 -22.50 -1.54 -2.11
C ALA A 113 -23.80 -0.72 -2.19
N LEU A 114 -23.67 0.61 -2.25
CA LEU A 114 -24.79 1.53 -2.29
C LEU A 114 -25.13 2.00 -3.72
N ASP A 115 -24.38 1.53 -4.71
CA ASP A 115 -24.59 1.73 -6.14
C ASP A 115 -24.14 0.49 -6.92
N ASP A 116 -24.59 0.40 -8.19
CA ASP A 116 -24.33 -0.74 -9.05
C ASP A 116 -22.84 -0.89 -9.42
N LEU A 117 -22.12 0.21 -9.52
CA LEU A 117 -20.71 0.20 -9.86
C LEU A 117 -19.89 -0.41 -8.73
N THR A 118 -20.06 0.11 -7.50
CA THR A 118 -19.42 -0.45 -6.29
C THR A 118 -19.81 -1.92 -6.12
N GLY A 119 -21.06 -2.28 -6.47
CA GLY A 119 -21.50 -3.67 -6.49
C GLY A 119 -20.74 -4.54 -7.47
N ALA A 120 -20.43 -4.05 -8.67
CA ALA A 120 -19.62 -4.74 -9.66
C ALA A 120 -18.16 -4.86 -9.21
N GLU A 121 -17.60 -3.80 -8.62
CA GLU A 121 -16.24 -3.79 -8.05
C GLU A 121 -16.09 -4.84 -6.94
N LEU A 122 -17.04 -4.94 -6.01
CA LEU A 122 -17.04 -5.99 -4.97
C LEU A 122 -17.05 -7.41 -5.55
N VAL A 123 -17.78 -7.62 -6.65
CA VAL A 123 -17.81 -8.94 -7.31
C VAL A 123 -16.47 -9.27 -7.96
N ALA A 124 -15.85 -8.30 -8.65
CA ALA A 124 -14.55 -8.46 -9.29
C ALA A 124 -13.44 -8.66 -8.25
N GLU A 125 -13.41 -7.84 -7.19
CA GLU A 125 -12.49 -8.00 -6.05
C GLU A 125 -12.59 -9.41 -5.44
N ALA A 126 -13.80 -9.90 -5.23
CA ALA A 126 -13.99 -11.23 -4.66
C ALA A 126 -13.39 -12.34 -5.54
N GLU A 127 -13.44 -12.20 -6.85
CA GLU A 127 -12.84 -13.18 -7.75
C GLU A 127 -11.30 -13.12 -7.69
N VAL A 128 -10.71 -11.92 -7.63
CA VAL A 128 -9.27 -11.74 -7.37
C VAL A 128 -8.88 -12.40 -6.04
N LEU A 129 -9.58 -12.06 -4.95
CA LEU A 129 -9.31 -12.61 -3.63
C LEU A 129 -9.42 -14.15 -3.57
N ARG A 130 -10.39 -14.75 -4.28
CA ARG A 130 -10.49 -16.23 -4.36
C ARG A 130 -9.28 -16.83 -5.07
N ARG A 131 -8.76 -16.18 -6.11
CA ARG A 131 -7.61 -16.65 -6.89
C ARG A 131 -6.33 -16.52 -6.08
N ILE A 132 -6.09 -15.36 -5.45
CA ILE A 132 -4.95 -15.15 -4.54
C ILE A 132 -5.04 -16.14 -3.37
N GLY A 133 -6.22 -16.29 -2.76
CA GLY A 133 -6.44 -17.20 -1.65
C GLY A 133 -6.03 -18.64 -1.93
N ARG A 134 -6.28 -19.17 -3.13
CA ARG A 134 -5.79 -20.51 -3.53
C ARG A 134 -4.27 -20.59 -3.60
N ILE A 135 -3.61 -19.49 -3.97
CA ILE A 135 -2.15 -19.41 -4.02
C ILE A 135 -1.57 -19.38 -2.60
N VAL A 136 -2.22 -18.63 -1.69
CA VAL A 136 -1.90 -18.62 -0.26
C VAL A 136 -2.05 -20.01 0.36
N ASP A 137 -3.17 -20.68 0.09
CA ASP A 137 -3.46 -22.03 0.63
C ASP A 137 -2.42 -23.08 0.17
N ASN A 138 -1.75 -22.84 -0.96
CA ASN A 138 -0.63 -23.64 -1.45
C ASN A 138 0.74 -23.22 -0.86
N GLY A 139 0.79 -22.28 0.08
CA GLY A 139 2.00 -21.83 0.76
C GLY A 139 2.96 -21.02 -0.13
N ARG A 140 2.46 -20.38 -1.20
CA ARG A 140 3.29 -19.65 -2.17
C ARG A 140 3.42 -18.15 -1.88
N LEU A 141 2.67 -17.64 -0.90
CA LEU A 141 2.72 -16.24 -0.44
C LEU A 141 3.01 -16.21 1.05
N SER A 142 3.75 -15.21 1.49
CA SER A 142 4.07 -14.99 2.90
C SER A 142 2.98 -14.21 3.66
N PHE A 143 1.98 -13.73 2.96
CA PHE A 143 0.84 -12.98 3.50
C PHE A 143 -0.48 -13.64 3.12
N ASP A 144 -1.52 -13.36 3.89
CA ASP A 144 -2.89 -13.81 3.64
C ASP A 144 -3.74 -12.70 2.98
N VAL A 145 -4.96 -13.05 2.53
CA VAL A 145 -5.95 -12.11 2.01
C VAL A 145 -7.34 -12.46 2.56
N PRO A 146 -8.29 -11.51 2.63
CA PRO A 146 -9.66 -11.80 3.00
C PRO A 146 -10.28 -12.90 2.13
N ARG A 147 -11.08 -13.79 2.73
CA ARG A 147 -11.73 -14.88 2.01
C ARG A 147 -13.20 -14.55 1.75
N PRO A 148 -13.62 -14.29 0.50
CA PRO A 148 -15.04 -14.13 0.16
C PRO A 148 -15.83 -15.39 0.47
N ALA A 149 -16.88 -15.25 1.31
CA ALA A 149 -17.66 -16.36 1.83
C ALA A 149 -19.07 -16.42 1.23
N GLY A 150 -19.67 -15.28 0.88
CA GLY A 150 -20.99 -15.24 0.30
C GLY A 150 -21.37 -13.90 -0.30
N PHE A 151 -22.38 -13.93 -1.18
CA PHE A 151 -23.00 -12.76 -1.80
C PHE A 151 -24.50 -12.83 -1.68
N LEU A 152 -25.13 -11.67 -1.55
CA LEU A 152 -26.56 -11.50 -1.61
C LEU A 152 -26.87 -10.22 -2.41
N ARG A 153 -27.75 -10.36 -3.40
CA ARG A 153 -28.37 -9.20 -4.05
C ARG A 153 -29.79 -9.04 -3.51
N ARG A 154 -30.09 -7.86 -2.96
CA ARG A 154 -31.41 -7.59 -2.41
C ARG A 154 -31.75 -6.11 -2.48
N ASP A 155 -32.94 -5.81 -3.00
CA ASP A 155 -33.48 -4.43 -3.11
C ASP A 155 -32.47 -3.46 -3.77
N GLY A 156 -31.85 -3.87 -4.89
CA GLY A 156 -30.86 -3.10 -5.64
C GLY A 156 -29.46 -3.07 -5.04
N ALA A 157 -29.24 -3.55 -3.81
CA ALA A 157 -27.92 -3.56 -3.20
C ALA A 157 -27.20 -4.91 -3.39
N CYS A 158 -25.89 -4.82 -3.59
CA CYS A 158 -24.98 -5.96 -3.54
C CYS A 158 -24.34 -6.04 -2.16
N ILE A 159 -24.48 -7.19 -1.51
CA ILE A 159 -23.91 -7.46 -0.19
C ILE A 159 -22.90 -8.59 -0.33
N GLN A 160 -21.64 -8.32 0.03
CA GLN A 160 -20.57 -9.30 0.12
C GLN A 160 -20.27 -9.60 1.58
N VAL A 161 -20.07 -10.87 1.90
CA VAL A 161 -19.54 -11.30 3.20
C VAL A 161 -18.20 -11.99 2.98
N ARG A 162 -17.19 -11.55 3.74
CA ARG A 162 -15.84 -12.13 3.70
C ARG A 162 -15.28 -12.33 5.10
N SER A 163 -14.27 -13.18 5.23
CA SER A 163 -13.56 -13.31 6.50
C SER A 163 -12.83 -12.00 6.83
N HIS A 164 -12.88 -11.61 8.10
CA HIS A 164 -11.98 -10.56 8.59
C HIS A 164 -10.56 -11.11 8.67
N THR A 165 -9.60 -10.31 8.26
CA THR A 165 -8.18 -10.66 8.30
C THR A 165 -7.55 -10.02 9.52
N ALA A 166 -6.93 -10.85 10.38
CA ALA A 166 -6.33 -10.38 11.61
C ALA A 166 -5.00 -9.65 11.35
N GLY A 167 -4.76 -8.59 12.09
CA GLY A 167 -3.55 -7.78 12.01
C GLY A 167 -3.81 -6.34 12.42
N ARG A 168 -2.77 -5.55 12.40
CA ARG A 168 -2.85 -4.10 12.57
C ARG A 168 -2.31 -3.42 11.33
N PRO A 169 -2.88 -2.32 10.89
CA PRO A 169 -2.31 -1.52 9.82
C PRO A 169 -0.82 -1.25 10.07
N ILE A 170 -0.03 -1.32 9.02
CA ILE A 170 1.38 -1.01 9.10
C ILE A 170 1.57 0.47 9.41
N ASN A 171 2.60 0.79 10.19
CA ASN A 171 3.04 2.17 10.37
C ASN A 171 4.43 2.33 9.74
N LEU A 172 4.49 2.94 8.56
CA LEU A 172 5.74 3.12 7.83
C LEU A 172 6.74 4.00 8.60
N THR A 173 6.28 5.03 9.32
CA THR A 173 7.17 5.94 10.06
C THR A 173 7.88 5.24 11.22
N SER A 174 7.41 4.07 11.64
CA SER A 174 8.02 3.25 12.71
C SER A 174 8.86 2.09 12.18
N LEU A 175 9.10 2.04 10.88
CA LEU A 175 10.00 1.04 10.30
C LEU A 175 11.44 1.25 10.76
N HIS A 176 12.20 0.17 10.77
CA HIS A 176 13.64 0.18 11.02
C HIS A 176 14.35 -0.59 9.91
N PRO A 177 15.56 -0.16 9.52
CA PRO A 177 16.35 -0.89 8.53
C PRO A 177 16.70 -2.31 9.00
N GLY A 178 16.86 -3.22 8.04
CA GLY A 178 17.27 -4.60 8.32
C GLY A 178 16.20 -5.66 8.06
N PRO A 179 16.44 -6.90 8.52
CA PRO A 179 15.67 -8.09 8.13
C PRO A 179 14.29 -8.22 8.78
N GLY A 180 13.79 -7.19 9.45
CA GLY A 180 12.48 -7.20 10.13
C GLY A 180 11.33 -6.86 9.19
N LEU A 181 10.46 -5.94 9.67
CA LEU A 181 9.25 -5.55 8.97
C LEU A 181 9.54 -4.87 7.62
N SER A 182 10.63 -4.10 7.51
CA SER A 182 11.03 -3.46 6.25
C SER A 182 11.31 -4.50 5.15
N ALA A 183 12.14 -5.49 5.43
CA ALA A 183 12.39 -6.59 4.49
C ALA A 183 11.11 -7.43 4.25
N GLY A 184 10.27 -7.62 5.28
CA GLY A 184 9.00 -8.32 5.16
C GLY A 184 8.04 -7.63 4.19
N LEU A 185 7.99 -6.29 4.21
CA LEU A 185 7.18 -5.48 3.29
C LEU A 185 7.68 -5.61 1.85
N GLY A 186 8.99 -5.44 1.63
CA GLY A 186 9.58 -5.60 0.30
C GLY A 186 9.32 -7.01 -0.28
N LYS A 187 9.52 -8.05 0.53
CA LYS A 187 9.22 -9.43 0.14
C LYS A 187 7.76 -9.63 -0.25
N ALA A 188 6.82 -9.15 0.57
CA ALA A 188 5.39 -9.31 0.31
C ALA A 188 4.94 -8.62 -0.98
N LEU A 189 5.47 -7.43 -1.28
CA LEU A 189 5.23 -6.73 -2.55
C LEU A 189 5.86 -7.46 -3.74
N GLY A 190 7.09 -7.95 -3.60
CA GLY A 190 7.73 -8.75 -4.64
C GLY A 190 6.94 -10.02 -4.96
N GLU A 191 6.44 -10.73 -3.94
CA GLU A 191 5.59 -11.91 -4.10
C GLU A 191 4.24 -11.56 -4.77
N LEU A 192 3.64 -10.41 -4.45
CA LEU A 192 2.42 -9.92 -5.11
C LEU A 192 2.67 -9.70 -6.61
N HIS A 193 3.76 -9.01 -6.96
CA HIS A 193 4.12 -8.71 -8.34
C HIS A 193 4.62 -9.94 -9.14
N GLU A 194 4.91 -11.07 -8.47
CA GLU A 194 5.20 -12.37 -9.09
C GLU A 194 3.95 -13.22 -9.36
N LEU A 195 2.78 -12.76 -8.96
CA LEU A 195 1.54 -13.46 -9.26
C LEU A 195 1.30 -13.54 -10.78
N PRO A 196 0.79 -14.66 -11.30
CA PRO A 196 0.37 -14.72 -12.70
C PRO A 196 -0.68 -13.64 -13.01
N THR A 197 -0.50 -12.89 -14.07
CA THR A 197 -1.44 -11.82 -14.47
C THR A 197 -2.86 -12.33 -14.70
N THR A 198 -3.04 -13.63 -14.96
CA THR A 198 -4.33 -14.30 -15.05
C THR A 198 -5.16 -14.23 -13.77
N VAL A 199 -4.52 -14.01 -12.60
CA VAL A 199 -5.22 -13.80 -11.32
C VAL A 199 -6.18 -12.61 -11.42
N VAL A 200 -5.75 -11.57 -12.12
CA VAL A 200 -6.45 -10.29 -12.28
C VAL A 200 -7.26 -10.27 -13.58
N SER A 201 -6.64 -10.65 -14.72
CA SER A 201 -7.29 -10.55 -16.04
C SER A 201 -8.52 -11.45 -16.17
N GLU A 202 -8.46 -12.68 -15.63
CA GLU A 202 -9.61 -13.59 -15.65
C GLU A 202 -10.68 -13.27 -14.57
N ALA A 203 -10.38 -12.35 -13.65
CA ALA A 203 -11.36 -11.77 -12.73
C ALA A 203 -12.15 -10.60 -13.38
N GLY A 204 -11.81 -10.23 -14.62
CA GLY A 204 -12.42 -9.10 -15.32
C GLY A 204 -11.89 -7.74 -14.90
N MET A 205 -10.76 -7.69 -14.19
CA MET A 205 -10.10 -6.45 -13.79
C MET A 205 -9.25 -5.88 -14.93
N PRO A 206 -8.91 -4.59 -14.92
CA PRO A 206 -8.17 -3.93 -15.98
C PRO A 206 -6.80 -4.58 -16.25
N VAL A 207 -6.41 -4.58 -17.53
CA VAL A 207 -5.07 -4.98 -17.98
C VAL A 207 -4.53 -3.85 -18.83
N ARG A 208 -3.38 -3.31 -18.46
CA ARG A 208 -2.73 -2.19 -19.13
C ARG A 208 -1.30 -2.57 -19.51
N ASP A 209 -0.91 -2.30 -20.72
CA ASP A 209 0.50 -2.36 -21.11
C ASP A 209 1.25 -1.06 -20.73
N ALA A 210 2.56 -1.04 -20.93
CA ALA A 210 3.40 0.10 -20.55
C ALA A 210 3.03 1.39 -21.33
N ASN A 211 2.55 1.27 -22.58
CA ASN A 211 2.13 2.43 -23.35
C ASN A 211 0.77 2.97 -22.88
N GLU A 212 -0.15 2.08 -22.51
CA GLU A 212 -1.44 2.46 -21.93
C GLU A 212 -1.27 3.13 -20.57
N VAL A 213 -0.36 2.61 -19.72
CA VAL A 213 0.00 3.25 -18.44
C VAL A 213 0.58 4.63 -18.69
N ARG A 214 1.58 4.76 -19.57
CA ARG A 214 2.16 6.07 -19.94
C ARG A 214 1.09 7.02 -20.48
N GLY A 215 0.20 6.53 -21.37
CA GLY A 215 -0.89 7.33 -21.94
C GLY A 215 -1.83 7.89 -20.88
N SER A 216 -2.16 7.10 -19.84
CA SER A 216 -3.00 7.56 -18.74
C SER A 216 -2.31 8.63 -17.88
N TRP A 217 -1.00 8.54 -17.67
CA TRP A 217 -0.24 9.58 -16.97
C TRP A 217 -0.12 10.87 -17.78
N LEU A 218 0.06 10.78 -19.09
CA LEU A 218 0.05 11.97 -19.98
C LEU A 218 -1.33 12.67 -19.94
N ALA A 219 -2.42 11.93 -20.00
CA ALA A 219 -3.75 12.51 -19.90
C ALA A 219 -3.98 13.21 -18.55
N LEU A 220 -3.51 12.61 -17.45
CA LEU A 220 -3.56 13.23 -16.12
C LEU A 220 -2.75 14.52 -16.06
N LEU A 221 -1.54 14.52 -16.65
CA LEU A 221 -0.69 15.71 -16.73
C LEU A 221 -1.37 16.85 -17.49
N ASP A 222 -1.92 16.56 -18.68
CA ASP A 222 -2.62 17.55 -19.52
C ASP A 222 -3.81 18.16 -18.76
N GLU A 223 -4.59 17.32 -18.08
CA GLU A 223 -5.73 17.78 -17.29
C GLU A 223 -5.30 18.64 -16.11
N ALA A 224 -4.29 18.22 -15.35
CA ALA A 224 -3.75 19.00 -14.24
C ALA A 224 -3.16 20.33 -14.70
N ALA A 225 -2.41 20.34 -15.82
CA ALA A 225 -1.86 21.55 -16.42
C ALA A 225 -2.96 22.54 -16.83
N SER A 226 -4.09 22.03 -17.36
CA SER A 226 -5.24 22.87 -17.77
C SER A 226 -5.85 23.67 -16.62
N THR A 227 -5.69 23.23 -15.37
CA THR A 227 -6.15 23.96 -14.18
C THR A 227 -5.39 25.25 -13.93
N GLY A 228 -4.16 25.40 -14.50
CA GLY A 228 -3.24 26.52 -14.25
C GLY A 228 -2.73 26.61 -12.81
N LYS A 229 -2.86 25.53 -12.01
CA LYS A 229 -2.53 25.52 -10.59
C LYS A 229 -1.23 24.77 -10.26
N VAL A 230 -0.70 23.98 -11.20
CA VAL A 230 0.56 23.25 -11.06
C VAL A 230 1.74 24.16 -11.39
N PRO A 231 2.79 24.25 -10.56
CA PRO A 231 4.00 25.01 -10.86
C PRO A 231 4.67 24.55 -12.15
N SER A 232 5.20 25.47 -12.95
CA SER A 232 5.82 25.15 -14.25
C SER A 232 7.05 24.26 -14.14
N SER A 233 7.85 24.38 -13.08
CA SER A 233 9.01 23.51 -12.82
C SER A 233 8.57 22.05 -12.63
N VAL A 234 7.48 21.84 -11.88
CA VAL A 234 6.91 20.50 -11.66
C VAL A 234 6.34 19.92 -12.95
N LEU A 235 5.60 20.73 -13.74
CA LEU A 235 5.10 20.28 -15.05
C LEU A 235 6.25 19.85 -15.97
N SER A 236 7.30 20.69 -16.11
CA SER A 236 8.46 20.37 -16.95
C SER A 236 9.19 19.11 -16.49
N ARG A 237 9.32 18.90 -15.17
CA ARG A 237 9.92 17.70 -14.58
C ARG A 237 9.13 16.44 -14.95
N TRP A 238 7.80 16.47 -14.83
CA TRP A 238 6.93 15.36 -15.18
C TRP A 238 6.87 15.10 -16.67
N GLU A 239 6.80 16.16 -17.52
CA GLU A 239 6.87 16.05 -18.98
C GLU A 239 8.16 15.32 -19.41
N GLN A 240 9.31 15.72 -18.89
CA GLN A 240 10.60 15.09 -19.20
C GLN A 240 10.60 13.60 -18.84
N ALA A 241 10.10 13.22 -17.66
CA ALA A 241 10.02 11.84 -17.25
C ALA A 241 9.03 11.02 -18.11
N LEU A 242 7.90 11.62 -18.47
CA LEU A 242 6.91 10.98 -19.33
C LEU A 242 7.40 10.81 -20.78
N GLU A 243 8.29 11.69 -21.24
CA GLU A 243 8.92 11.61 -22.57
C GLU A 243 10.10 10.62 -22.62
N GLU A 244 10.73 10.30 -21.48
CA GLU A 244 11.87 9.39 -21.42
C GLU A 244 11.46 7.94 -21.76
N ALA A 245 11.75 7.53 -22.99
CA ALA A 245 11.31 6.22 -23.49
C ALA A 245 11.87 5.02 -22.70
N ALA A 246 12.99 5.19 -21.99
CA ALA A 246 13.59 4.12 -21.20
C ALA A 246 12.75 3.75 -19.97
N LEU A 247 12.05 4.73 -19.36
CA LEU A 247 11.16 4.52 -18.24
C LEU A 247 10.00 3.56 -18.59
N TRP A 248 9.54 3.59 -19.82
CA TRP A 248 8.30 2.91 -20.23
C TRP A 248 8.54 1.56 -20.92
N ARG A 249 9.67 0.91 -20.59
CA ARG A 249 10.04 -0.44 -21.08
C ARG A 249 9.92 -1.50 -20.01
N PHE A 250 9.06 -1.31 -19.02
CA PHE A 250 8.82 -2.28 -17.97
C PHE A 250 7.88 -3.41 -18.43
N ARG A 251 7.91 -4.52 -17.69
CA ARG A 251 6.95 -5.61 -17.83
C ARG A 251 5.78 -5.38 -16.87
N PRO A 252 4.54 -5.30 -17.37
CA PRO A 252 3.36 -5.20 -16.51
C PRO A 252 3.20 -6.42 -15.61
N VAL A 253 2.81 -6.18 -14.36
CA VAL A 253 2.60 -7.20 -13.32
C VAL A 253 1.24 -7.05 -12.67
N VAL A 254 0.87 -7.96 -11.77
CA VAL A 254 -0.27 -7.77 -10.88
C VAL A 254 0.07 -6.64 -9.92
N VAL A 255 -0.75 -5.59 -9.90
CA VAL A 255 -0.63 -4.41 -9.04
C VAL A 255 -1.83 -4.40 -8.09
N HIS A 256 -1.62 -4.07 -6.84
CA HIS A 256 -2.69 -3.86 -5.86
C HIS A 256 -3.55 -2.64 -6.24
N GLY A 257 -2.90 -1.56 -6.66
CA GLY A 257 -3.52 -0.35 -7.20
C GLY A 257 -4.10 0.61 -6.17
N ASP A 258 -4.16 0.22 -4.89
CA ASP A 258 -4.60 1.05 -3.76
C ASP A 258 -3.75 0.74 -2.51
N MET A 259 -2.42 0.80 -2.68
CA MET A 259 -1.49 0.48 -1.60
C MET A 259 -1.46 1.62 -0.58
N ALA A 260 -1.86 1.29 0.65
CA ALA A 260 -1.93 2.22 1.77
C ALA A 260 -1.68 1.48 3.10
N ALA A 261 -1.44 2.24 4.17
CA ALA A 261 -1.14 1.67 5.48
C ALA A 261 -2.22 0.71 5.99
N GLU A 262 -3.49 1.04 5.79
CA GLU A 262 -4.65 0.25 6.18
C GLU A 262 -4.78 -1.08 5.44
N ASN A 263 -4.22 -1.16 4.23
CA ASN A 263 -4.29 -2.35 3.37
C ASN A 263 -3.16 -3.35 3.62
N VAL A 264 -2.13 -2.98 4.40
CA VAL A 264 -1.02 -3.87 4.77
C VAL A 264 -1.09 -4.18 6.27
N LEU A 265 -1.45 -5.41 6.61
CA LEU A 265 -1.66 -5.83 8.00
C LEU A 265 -0.44 -6.54 8.56
N THR A 266 -0.10 -6.19 9.80
CA THR A 266 1.09 -6.69 10.50
C THR A 266 0.72 -7.36 11.82
N ALA A 267 1.48 -8.39 12.18
CA ALA A 267 1.45 -9.03 13.49
C ALA A 267 2.81 -9.63 13.80
N GLY A 268 3.24 -9.56 15.06
CA GLY A 268 4.51 -10.16 15.49
C GLY A 268 5.75 -9.64 14.78
N GLY A 269 5.71 -8.41 14.25
CA GLY A 269 6.83 -7.81 13.50
C GLY A 269 6.94 -8.29 12.04
N SER A 270 5.90 -8.90 11.49
CA SER A 270 5.85 -9.37 10.10
C SER A 270 4.61 -8.85 9.38
N VAL A 271 4.66 -8.70 8.06
CA VAL A 271 3.46 -8.55 7.23
C VAL A 271 2.73 -9.89 7.23
N VAL A 272 1.46 -9.87 7.62
CA VAL A 272 0.66 -11.10 7.73
C VAL A 272 -0.49 -11.16 6.73
N ALA A 273 -0.93 -10.00 6.22
CA ALA A 273 -1.99 -9.97 5.23
C ALA A 273 -2.01 -8.67 4.42
N MET A 274 -2.67 -8.74 3.26
CA MET A 274 -3.05 -7.60 2.45
C MET A 274 -4.55 -7.64 2.16
N SER A 275 -5.19 -6.45 2.13
CA SER A 275 -6.63 -6.27 1.87
C SER A 275 -6.84 -5.11 0.90
N GLY A 276 -8.07 -4.86 0.44
CA GLY A 276 -8.36 -3.69 -0.41
C GLY A 276 -8.02 -3.89 -1.89
N PHE A 277 -8.20 -5.09 -2.45
CA PHE A 277 -7.90 -5.42 -3.85
C PHE A 277 -8.93 -4.90 -4.87
N GLY A 278 -9.79 -3.96 -4.48
CA GLY A 278 -10.81 -3.39 -5.36
C GLY A 278 -10.26 -2.66 -6.58
N GLN A 279 -9.02 -2.16 -6.50
CA GLN A 279 -8.33 -1.47 -7.60
C GLN A 279 -7.23 -2.33 -8.25
N ALA A 280 -7.19 -3.63 -7.94
CA ALA A 280 -6.19 -4.52 -8.50
C ALA A 280 -6.28 -4.54 -10.04
N HIS A 281 -5.13 -4.52 -10.69
CA HIS A 281 -5.05 -4.53 -12.14
C HIS A 281 -3.70 -5.11 -12.61
N VAL A 282 -3.53 -5.29 -13.89
CA VAL A 282 -2.22 -5.53 -14.50
C VAL A 282 -1.67 -4.20 -14.97
N GLY A 283 -0.50 -3.80 -14.47
CA GLY A 283 0.09 -2.48 -14.74
C GLY A 283 1.52 -2.34 -14.28
N ASP A 284 1.90 -1.13 -13.89
CA ASP A 284 3.25 -0.79 -13.46
C ASP A 284 3.44 -1.08 -11.97
N PRO A 285 4.42 -1.94 -11.58
CA PRO A 285 4.74 -2.16 -10.17
C PRO A 285 5.12 -0.90 -9.40
N ALA A 286 5.52 0.16 -10.10
CA ALA A 286 5.82 1.46 -9.50
C ALA A 286 4.63 2.08 -8.77
N GLU A 287 3.40 1.75 -9.18
CA GLU A 287 2.17 2.26 -8.54
C GLU A 287 2.06 1.83 -7.07
N ASP A 288 2.41 0.59 -6.76
CA ASP A 288 2.39 0.08 -5.39
C ASP A 288 3.61 0.53 -4.56
N LEU A 289 4.73 0.82 -5.20
CA LEU A 289 5.95 1.25 -4.52
C LEU A 289 5.95 2.76 -4.23
N ALA A 290 5.22 3.56 -4.98
CA ALA A 290 5.16 5.02 -4.82
C ALA A 290 4.79 5.44 -3.40
N TRP A 291 3.85 4.75 -2.77
CA TRP A 291 3.46 4.96 -1.37
C TRP A 291 4.63 4.76 -0.39
N ILE A 292 5.50 3.77 -0.65
CA ILE A 292 6.67 3.50 0.21
C ILE A 292 7.67 4.64 0.10
N TYR A 293 8.00 5.08 -1.12
CA TYR A 293 8.97 6.15 -1.34
C TYR A 293 8.52 7.49 -0.77
N SER A 294 7.20 7.74 -0.73
CA SER A 294 6.64 8.96 -0.14
C SER A 294 6.57 8.94 1.39
N SER A 295 6.56 7.76 2.03
CA SER A 295 6.15 7.66 3.44
C SER A 295 7.11 6.89 4.34
N ALA A 296 7.99 6.03 3.79
CA ALA A 296 8.93 5.25 4.58
C ALA A 296 10.18 6.07 4.94
N PRO A 297 10.82 5.82 6.11
CA PRO A 297 12.12 6.39 6.41
C PRO A 297 13.16 6.00 5.37
N LEU A 298 13.99 6.98 4.94
CA LEU A 298 14.98 6.78 3.88
C LEU A 298 15.97 5.64 4.16
N ASP A 299 16.35 5.46 5.41
CA ASP A 299 17.26 4.38 5.85
C ASP A 299 16.66 2.99 5.78
N CYS A 300 15.33 2.87 5.62
CA CYS A 300 14.63 1.61 5.44
C CYS A 300 14.53 1.16 3.98
N LEU A 301 14.65 2.09 3.01
CA LEU A 301 14.43 1.82 1.59
C LEU A 301 15.32 0.71 1.05
N ASP A 302 16.63 0.73 1.37
CA ASP A 302 17.57 -0.31 0.94
C ASP A 302 17.15 -1.72 1.39
N SER A 303 16.57 -1.83 2.60
CA SER A 303 16.10 -3.12 3.14
C SER A 303 14.82 -3.59 2.42
N ILE A 304 13.93 -2.65 2.09
CA ILE A 304 12.69 -2.93 1.36
C ILE A 304 13.03 -3.33 -0.08
N GLU A 305 13.85 -2.54 -0.77
CA GLU A 305 14.26 -2.77 -2.16
C GLU A 305 15.01 -4.10 -2.31
N SER A 306 15.99 -4.35 -1.45
CA SER A 306 16.76 -5.62 -1.51
C SER A 306 15.87 -6.84 -1.31
N ALA A 307 14.90 -6.77 -0.40
CA ALA A 307 13.97 -7.88 -0.18
C ALA A 307 12.96 -8.03 -1.31
N TYR A 308 12.53 -6.91 -1.92
CA TYR A 308 11.71 -6.90 -3.12
C TYR A 308 12.44 -7.57 -4.29
N ASP A 309 13.68 -7.16 -4.58
CA ASP A 309 14.51 -7.72 -5.65
C ASP A 309 14.70 -9.21 -5.49
N LEU A 310 14.97 -9.69 -4.26
CA LEU A 310 15.11 -11.11 -3.95
C LEU A 310 13.83 -11.92 -4.17
N ALA A 311 12.68 -11.30 -4.04
CA ALA A 311 11.38 -11.94 -4.28
C ALA A 311 10.99 -11.96 -5.77
N ARG A 312 11.68 -11.18 -6.63
CA ARG A 312 11.44 -11.10 -8.07
C ARG A 312 12.30 -12.13 -8.83
N SER A 313 11.66 -13.04 -9.58
CA SER A 313 12.35 -14.13 -10.29
C SER A 313 13.11 -13.67 -11.54
N GLU A 314 12.62 -12.63 -12.22
CA GLU A 314 13.21 -12.11 -13.47
C GLU A 314 14.07 -10.86 -13.25
N GLY A 315 14.33 -10.51 -11.96
CA GLY A 315 15.02 -9.28 -11.59
C GLY A 315 14.09 -8.05 -11.67
N VAL A 316 14.62 -6.92 -11.30
CA VAL A 316 13.91 -5.65 -11.22
C VAL A 316 14.38 -4.73 -12.34
N ASP A 317 13.45 -4.04 -12.94
CA ASP A 317 13.74 -2.98 -13.88
C ASP A 317 14.47 -1.82 -13.18
N ARG A 318 15.59 -1.42 -13.74
CA ARG A 318 16.45 -0.36 -13.18
C ARG A 318 15.76 0.99 -12.98
N HIS A 319 14.67 1.24 -13.70
CA HIS A 319 13.89 2.48 -13.65
C HIS A 319 12.65 2.37 -12.77
N LEU A 320 12.49 1.29 -12.01
CA LEU A 320 11.34 1.10 -11.13
C LEU A 320 11.24 2.22 -10.08
N ARG A 321 12.39 2.61 -9.50
CA ARG A 321 12.45 3.68 -8.52
C ARG A 321 12.09 5.04 -9.12
N ASP A 322 12.64 5.35 -10.30
CA ASP A 322 12.36 6.62 -11.00
C ASP A 322 10.86 6.75 -11.30
N ARG A 323 10.23 5.66 -11.75
CA ARG A 323 8.77 5.65 -11.98
C ARG A 323 7.97 5.75 -10.69
N ALA A 324 8.39 5.09 -9.62
CA ALA A 324 7.70 5.18 -8.33
C ALA A 324 7.77 6.60 -7.76
N GLU A 325 8.88 7.31 -7.94
CA GLU A 325 9.02 8.73 -7.61
C GLU A 325 8.06 9.59 -8.45
N LEU A 326 8.02 9.39 -9.78
CA LEU A 326 7.07 10.07 -10.66
C LEU A 326 5.61 9.83 -10.23
N VAL A 327 5.23 8.57 -9.97
CA VAL A 327 3.87 8.21 -9.54
C VAL A 327 3.52 8.86 -8.21
N SER A 328 4.47 8.89 -7.26
CA SER A 328 4.30 9.56 -5.96
C SER A 328 4.03 11.06 -6.15
N GLU A 329 4.85 11.75 -6.94
CA GLU A 329 4.66 13.18 -7.23
C GLU A 329 3.35 13.44 -7.97
N MET A 330 3.01 12.65 -8.98
CA MET A 330 1.77 12.81 -9.76
C MET A 330 0.50 12.43 -8.96
N SER A 331 0.63 11.80 -7.80
CA SER A 331 -0.50 11.63 -6.88
C SER A 331 -1.06 12.97 -6.40
N LEU A 332 -0.21 14.01 -6.31
CA LEU A 332 -0.62 15.38 -6.00
C LEU A 332 -1.48 16.00 -7.10
N ALA A 333 -1.20 15.66 -8.36
CA ALA A 333 -2.07 16.07 -9.47
C ALA A 333 -3.44 15.40 -9.38
N ARG A 334 -3.51 14.12 -9.03
CA ARG A 334 -4.78 13.42 -8.77
C ARG A 334 -5.57 14.09 -7.63
N TRP A 335 -4.88 14.47 -6.55
CA TRP A 335 -5.48 15.17 -5.41
C TRP A 335 -6.02 16.54 -5.80
N LEU A 336 -5.25 17.30 -6.60
CA LEU A 336 -5.70 18.57 -7.17
C LEU A 336 -6.96 18.39 -8.01
N LEU A 337 -6.96 17.44 -8.94
CA LEU A 337 -8.12 17.20 -9.81
C LEU A 337 -9.34 16.70 -9.02
N HIS A 338 -9.12 15.90 -7.98
CA HIS A 338 -10.21 15.53 -7.08
C HIS A 338 -10.88 16.74 -6.45
N GLY A 339 -10.09 17.69 -5.92
CA GLY A 339 -10.64 18.94 -5.36
C GLY A 339 -11.36 19.80 -6.40
N VAL A 340 -10.82 19.86 -7.63
CA VAL A 340 -11.45 20.62 -8.73
C VAL A 340 -12.75 19.97 -9.17
N HIS A 341 -12.80 18.67 -9.38
CA HIS A 341 -14.00 17.95 -9.85
C HIS A 341 -15.11 17.88 -8.79
N SER A 342 -14.74 17.80 -7.51
CA SER A 342 -15.70 17.82 -6.41
C SER A 342 -16.13 19.22 -5.99
N GLU A 343 -15.58 20.26 -6.65
CA GLU A 343 -15.78 21.67 -6.28
C GLU A 343 -15.41 21.97 -4.82
N ASP A 344 -14.46 21.19 -4.25
CA ASP A 344 -13.97 21.37 -2.89
C ASP A 344 -12.74 22.29 -2.88
N GLU A 345 -12.97 23.55 -2.50
CA GLU A 345 -11.91 24.54 -2.42
C GLU A 345 -10.87 24.25 -1.33
N SER A 346 -11.22 23.48 -0.29
CA SER A 346 -10.28 23.14 0.77
C SER A 346 -9.27 22.10 0.29
N VAL A 347 -9.73 21.07 -0.39
CA VAL A 347 -8.90 20.05 -1.04
C VAL A 347 -8.03 20.68 -2.13
N THR A 348 -8.64 21.56 -2.97
CA THR A 348 -7.88 22.25 -4.03
C THR A 348 -6.74 23.11 -3.45
N ARG A 349 -6.98 23.85 -2.36
CA ARG A 349 -5.94 24.67 -1.72
C ARG A 349 -4.84 23.83 -1.08
N ASP A 350 -5.20 22.74 -0.46
CA ASP A 350 -4.24 21.78 0.12
C ASP A 350 -3.33 21.21 -0.96
N ALA A 351 -3.90 20.68 -2.04
CA ALA A 351 -3.15 20.16 -3.18
C ALA A 351 -2.19 21.20 -3.79
N VAL A 352 -2.65 22.46 -3.95
CA VAL A 352 -1.81 23.56 -4.45
C VAL A 352 -0.66 23.87 -3.50
N ALA A 353 -0.87 23.81 -2.19
CA ALA A 353 0.20 24.00 -1.21
C ALA A 353 1.24 22.88 -1.32
N MET A 354 0.81 21.62 -1.37
CA MET A 354 1.71 20.46 -1.53
C MET A 354 2.50 20.53 -2.85
N LEU A 355 1.88 20.95 -3.96
CA LEU A 355 2.58 21.13 -5.25
C LEU A 355 3.63 22.25 -5.22
N LYS A 356 3.41 23.31 -4.43
CA LYS A 356 4.42 24.36 -4.23
C LYS A 356 5.58 23.86 -3.39
N ASP A 357 5.28 23.13 -2.31
CA ASP A 357 6.30 22.53 -1.47
C ASP A 357 7.15 21.53 -2.28
N LEU A 358 6.53 20.73 -3.16
CA LEU A 358 7.23 19.87 -4.08
C LEU A 358 8.15 20.68 -5.00
N ALA A 359 7.66 21.77 -5.62
CA ALA A 359 8.46 22.61 -6.51
C ALA A 359 9.70 23.20 -5.80
N GLU A 360 9.56 23.59 -4.52
CA GLU A 360 10.68 24.09 -3.71
C GLU A 360 11.69 22.98 -3.35
N GLN A 361 11.21 21.76 -3.12
CA GLN A 361 12.05 20.61 -2.76
C GLN A 361 12.86 20.09 -3.96
N VAL A 362 12.23 19.94 -5.12
CA VAL A 362 12.86 19.32 -6.29
C VAL A 362 13.64 20.34 -7.15
N GLY A 363 13.28 21.63 -7.09
CA GLY A 363 13.90 22.67 -7.91
C GLY A 363 13.83 22.31 -9.41
N ASP A 364 15.00 22.33 -10.08
CA ASP A 364 15.15 21.95 -11.49
C ASP A 364 15.71 20.53 -11.67
N ALA A 365 15.80 19.72 -10.60
CA ALA A 365 16.33 18.36 -10.69
C ALA A 365 15.40 17.46 -11.52
N PRO A 366 15.90 16.69 -12.50
CA PRO A 366 15.09 15.72 -13.23
C PRO A 366 14.80 14.49 -12.36
N ILE A 367 13.71 13.76 -12.67
CA ILE A 367 13.42 12.44 -12.02
C ILE A 367 14.47 11.43 -12.47
N VAL A 368 14.80 11.41 -13.76
CA VAL A 368 15.83 10.52 -14.31
C VAL A 368 17.14 11.29 -14.38
N ASP A 369 18.07 10.91 -13.53
CA ASP A 369 19.41 11.48 -13.58
C ASP A 369 20.20 10.79 -14.71
N HIS A 370 20.35 11.47 -15.84
CA HIS A 370 21.19 11.01 -16.96
C HIS A 370 22.67 11.17 -16.58
N HIS A 371 23.09 10.55 -15.48
CA HIS A 371 24.50 10.32 -15.30
C HIS A 371 24.92 9.38 -16.44
N GLU A 372 25.62 9.95 -17.44
CA GLU A 372 26.39 9.12 -18.38
C GLU A 372 27.11 8.06 -17.53
N PRO A 373 26.96 6.76 -17.86
CA PRO A 373 27.75 5.76 -17.17
C PRO A 373 29.20 6.24 -17.34
N ARG A 374 29.85 6.64 -16.24
CA ARG A 374 31.29 6.76 -16.23
C ARG A 374 31.75 5.37 -16.67
N LEU A 375 32.08 5.26 -17.95
CA LEU A 375 32.86 4.15 -18.43
C LEU A 375 34.03 4.08 -17.44
N ALA A 376 34.01 3.05 -16.58
CA ALA A 376 35.13 2.80 -15.71
C ALA A 376 36.32 2.85 -16.66
N SER A 377 37.20 3.84 -16.48
CA SER A 377 38.39 3.99 -17.32
C SER A 377 39.04 2.63 -17.28
N VAL A 378 39.00 1.92 -18.40
CA VAL A 378 39.75 0.64 -18.53
C VAL A 378 41.18 1.03 -18.19
N PRO A 379 41.77 0.50 -17.09
CA PRO A 379 43.11 0.88 -16.70
C PRO A 379 43.99 0.69 -17.92
N THR A 380 44.74 1.71 -18.30
CA THR A 380 45.70 1.60 -19.39
C THR A 380 46.63 0.44 -18.98
N GLY A 381 47.10 -0.35 -19.95
CA GLY A 381 47.92 -1.54 -19.67
C GLY A 381 49.11 -1.30 -18.74
N ARG A 382 49.47 -0.05 -18.46
CA ARG A 382 50.47 0.37 -17.50
C ARG A 382 49.97 0.42 -16.08
N GLU A 383 48.73 0.86 -15.85
CA GLU A 383 48.06 0.86 -14.52
C GLU A 383 47.71 -0.57 -14.08
N ALA A 384 47.27 -1.43 -15.02
CA ALA A 384 47.03 -2.83 -14.75
C ALA A 384 48.30 -3.61 -14.41
N ALA A 385 49.45 -3.21 -14.95
CA ALA A 385 50.75 -3.82 -14.63
C ALA A 385 51.24 -3.39 -13.23
N GLU A 386 51.04 -2.11 -12.85
CA GLU A 386 51.41 -1.61 -11.51
C GLU A 386 50.53 -2.23 -10.41
N GLU A 387 49.23 -2.44 -10.68
CA GLU A 387 48.30 -3.10 -9.74
C GLU A 387 48.60 -4.59 -9.56
N MET A 388 49.02 -5.26 -10.64
CA MET A 388 49.43 -6.68 -10.59
C MET A 388 50.76 -6.86 -9.88
N GLU A 389 51.70 -5.88 -9.96
CA GLU A 389 52.97 -5.91 -9.26
C GLU A 389 52.83 -5.64 -7.76
N ALA A 390 51.82 -4.82 -7.37
CA ALA A 390 51.48 -4.58 -5.97
C ALA A 390 50.85 -5.81 -5.29
N VAL A 391 49.99 -6.56 -5.99
CA VAL A 391 49.38 -7.81 -5.47
C VAL A 391 50.38 -8.95 -5.33
N THR A 392 51.44 -9.02 -6.18
CA THR A 392 52.48 -10.05 -6.11
C THR A 392 53.51 -9.79 -5.03
N SER A 393 53.61 -8.59 -4.47
CA SER A 393 54.57 -8.26 -3.38
C SER A 393 54.04 -8.59 -1.97
N GLU A 394 52.76 -8.94 -1.82
CA GLU A 394 52.15 -9.37 -0.56
C GLU A 394 51.93 -10.90 -0.46
N VAL A 395 52.91 -11.71 -0.81
CA VAL A 395 52.85 -13.14 -0.52
C VAL A 395 53.28 -13.37 0.94
N PRO A 396 52.41 -13.81 1.85
CA PRO A 396 52.80 -14.09 3.21
C PRO A 396 53.71 -15.29 3.26
N ALA A 397 54.77 -15.22 4.09
CA ALA A 397 55.76 -16.27 4.30
C ALA A 397 55.06 -17.61 4.66
N PRO A 398 55.63 -18.74 4.21
CA PRO A 398 55.03 -20.07 4.46
C PRO A 398 54.96 -20.36 5.96
N LEU A 399 53.82 -20.83 6.42
CA LEU A 399 53.56 -21.27 7.80
C LEU A 399 54.56 -22.39 8.16
N ARG A 400 55.32 -22.20 9.26
CA ARG A 400 56.17 -23.23 9.86
C ARG A 400 55.34 -24.45 10.23
N ALA A 401 55.80 -25.61 9.77
CA ALA A 401 55.23 -26.90 10.14
C ALA A 401 55.24 -27.08 11.67
N VAL A 402 54.10 -27.44 12.22
CA VAL A 402 53.96 -27.88 13.63
C VAL A 402 54.48 -29.29 13.75
N PRO A 403 55.40 -29.62 14.68
CA PRO A 403 55.84 -30.99 14.90
C PRO A 403 54.70 -31.83 15.50
N SER A 404 54.53 -33.05 14.97
CA SER A 404 53.62 -34.06 15.52
C SER A 404 54.06 -34.45 16.94
N PRO A 405 53.16 -34.71 17.88
CA PRO A 405 53.50 -35.32 19.15
C PRO A 405 53.76 -36.79 18.90
N GLU A 406 54.96 -37.26 19.29
CA GLU A 406 55.26 -38.66 19.48
C GLU A 406 54.67 -39.17 20.79
N GLU A 407 54.00 -40.36 20.69
CA GLU A 407 53.60 -41.34 21.71
C GLU A 407 52.82 -40.92 22.95
#